data_d4b98fa0ece29626ca57a62ad7b7ef27
#
_entry.id   d4b98fa0ece29626ca57a62ad7b7ef27
#
_cell.length_a   1.000
_cell.length_b   1.000
_cell.length_c   1.000
_cell.angle_alpha   90.00
_cell.angle_beta   90.00
_cell.angle_gamma   90.00
#
_symmetry.space_group_name_H-M   'P 1'
#
loop_
_entity.id
_entity.type
_entity.pdbx_description
1 polymer ?
#
loop_
_entity_poly.entity_id
_entity_poly.type
_entity_poly.pdbx_seq_one_letter_code
_entity_poly.pdbx_strand_id
1 'polypeptide(L)'
;MMGRSIKVTQEMMADAKKLIQLMGIPVIESPGEAEAQCAAIVKHGLAYATASEDMDSLTFGTNVLLRGFNSKKEPIIQIELDQVLEGFGMSQEEFIDLCILCGCDYTTNIPGIGPITAFKLVEDFKSIESIIEKIQKDNEDPKKKQKTIPENFRF
;
A
#
# COMPACT_ATOMS: atom_id res chain seq x y z
N MET A 1 -20.50 20.36 -6.82
CA MET A 1 -19.99 20.38 -8.21
C MET A 1 -19.38 19.02 -8.49
N MET A 2 -20.01 18.19 -9.33
CA MET A 2 -19.39 16.97 -9.83
C MET A 2 -18.21 17.36 -10.71
N GLY A 3 -16.98 17.10 -10.27
CA GLY A 3 -15.81 17.24 -11.11
C GLY A 3 -15.94 16.30 -12.31
N ARG A 4 -15.78 16.84 -13.51
CA ARG A 4 -15.70 16.01 -14.72
C ARG A 4 -14.46 15.13 -14.60
N SER A 5 -14.66 13.86 -14.26
CA SER A 5 -13.60 12.85 -14.36
C SER A 5 -13.29 12.65 -15.84
N ILE A 6 -12.09 13.03 -16.27
CA ILE A 6 -11.60 12.75 -17.62
C ILE A 6 -11.03 11.34 -17.58
N LYS A 7 -11.58 10.45 -18.41
CA LYS A 7 -11.02 9.11 -18.58
C LYS A 7 -9.71 9.22 -19.37
N VAL A 8 -8.60 8.86 -18.75
CA VAL A 8 -7.29 8.81 -19.41
C VAL A 8 -7.32 7.73 -20.50
N THR A 9 -6.92 8.09 -21.72
CA THR A 9 -6.83 7.18 -22.87
C THR A 9 -5.42 6.66 -23.05
N GLN A 10 -5.27 5.53 -23.76
CA GLN A 10 -3.94 5.00 -24.12
C GLN A 10 -3.12 6.00 -24.96
N GLU A 11 -3.79 6.75 -25.84
CA GLU A 11 -3.13 7.80 -26.65
C GLU A 11 -2.55 8.90 -25.73
N MET A 12 -3.33 9.39 -24.76
CA MET A 12 -2.84 10.38 -23.80
C MET A 12 -1.65 9.88 -23.00
N MET A 13 -1.63 8.59 -22.64
CA MET A 13 -0.48 7.98 -21.95
C MET A 13 0.73 7.89 -22.86
N ALA A 14 0.55 7.50 -24.13
CA ALA A 14 1.63 7.44 -25.11
C ALA A 14 2.24 8.82 -25.37
N ASP A 15 1.43 9.85 -25.51
CA ASP A 15 1.87 11.24 -25.69
C ASP A 15 2.64 11.75 -24.47
N ALA A 16 2.16 11.46 -23.25
CA ALA A 16 2.84 11.83 -22.04
C ALA A 16 4.23 11.15 -21.93
N LYS A 17 4.32 9.85 -22.21
CA LYS A 17 5.59 9.11 -22.24
C LYS A 17 6.54 9.71 -23.28
N LYS A 18 6.05 10.00 -24.48
CA LYS A 18 6.82 10.62 -25.55
C LYS A 18 7.37 11.98 -25.14
N LEU A 19 6.54 12.80 -24.49
CA LEU A 19 6.97 14.10 -23.98
C LEU A 19 8.10 13.97 -22.96
N ILE A 20 7.94 13.07 -21.98
CA ILE A 20 8.94 12.81 -20.93
C ILE A 20 10.27 12.36 -21.57
N GLN A 21 10.22 11.45 -22.54
CA GLN A 21 11.41 10.98 -23.27
C GLN A 21 12.10 12.11 -24.06
N LEU A 22 11.33 13.00 -24.71
CA LEU A 22 11.87 14.15 -25.43
C LEU A 22 12.52 15.18 -24.48
N MET A 23 12.11 15.22 -23.23
CA MET A 23 12.74 16.00 -22.16
C MET A 23 14.05 15.36 -21.64
N GLY A 24 14.43 14.18 -22.15
CA GLY A 24 15.61 13.45 -21.70
C GLY A 24 15.42 12.68 -20.39
N ILE A 25 14.17 12.50 -19.94
CA ILE A 25 13.84 11.78 -18.71
C ILE A 25 13.57 10.31 -19.07
N PRO A 26 14.19 9.34 -18.39
CA PRO A 26 13.94 7.92 -18.61
C PRO A 26 12.49 7.55 -18.33
N VAL A 27 11.89 6.72 -19.17
CA VAL A 27 10.59 6.11 -18.97
C VAL A 27 10.76 4.61 -18.85
N ILE A 28 10.29 4.02 -17.76
CA ILE A 28 10.36 2.59 -17.50
C ILE A 28 8.93 2.04 -17.53
N GLU A 29 8.70 1.00 -18.33
CA GLU A 29 7.44 0.26 -18.32
C GLU A 29 7.49 -0.75 -17.18
N SER A 30 6.56 -0.61 -16.24
CA SER A 30 6.42 -1.56 -15.15
C SER A 30 5.77 -2.87 -15.65
N PRO A 31 6.26 -4.05 -15.26
CA PRO A 31 5.60 -5.31 -15.58
C PRO A 31 4.31 -5.54 -14.80
N GLY A 32 4.10 -4.80 -13.72
CA GLY A 32 2.92 -4.84 -12.84
C GLY A 32 2.63 -3.45 -12.29
N GLU A 33 2.50 -3.33 -10.97
CA GLU A 33 2.23 -2.07 -10.30
C GLU A 33 3.40 -1.08 -10.44
N ALA A 34 3.09 0.16 -10.80
CA ALA A 34 4.10 1.20 -10.96
C ALA A 34 4.77 1.55 -9.62
N GLU A 35 4.00 1.57 -8.53
CA GLU A 35 4.47 1.80 -7.17
C GLU A 35 5.48 0.75 -6.74
N ALA A 36 5.21 -0.53 -7.04
CA ALA A 36 6.13 -1.63 -6.75
C ALA A 36 7.45 -1.49 -7.54
N GLN A 37 7.37 -1.08 -8.81
CA GLN A 37 8.55 -0.84 -9.64
C GLN A 37 9.37 0.34 -9.11
N CYS A 38 8.72 1.44 -8.72
CA CYS A 38 9.39 2.60 -8.13
C CYS A 38 10.08 2.22 -6.80
N ALA A 39 9.38 1.49 -5.93
CA ALA A 39 9.96 1.00 -4.68
C ALA A 39 11.19 0.11 -4.92
N ALA A 40 11.13 -0.80 -5.90
CA ALA A 40 12.26 -1.65 -6.27
C ALA A 40 13.46 -0.82 -6.73
N ILE A 41 13.26 0.20 -7.55
CA ILE A 41 14.32 1.11 -8.02
C ILE A 41 14.99 1.83 -6.83
N VAL A 42 14.19 2.34 -5.88
CA VAL A 42 14.70 3.00 -4.67
C VAL A 42 15.48 2.01 -3.79
N LYS A 43 14.93 0.81 -3.54
CA LYS A 43 15.58 -0.24 -2.74
C LYS A 43 16.95 -0.68 -3.32
N HIS A 44 17.09 -0.64 -4.64
CA HIS A 44 18.39 -0.94 -5.30
C HIS A 44 19.34 0.27 -5.35
N GLY A 45 18.98 1.40 -4.74
CA GLY A 45 19.82 2.60 -4.70
C GLY A 45 19.94 3.33 -6.04
N LEU A 46 19.07 3.05 -7.01
CA LEU A 46 19.05 3.68 -8.32
C LEU A 46 18.27 5.00 -8.34
N ALA A 47 17.46 5.25 -7.31
CA ALA A 47 16.79 6.51 -7.06
C ALA A 47 16.78 6.82 -5.56
N TYR A 48 16.65 8.11 -5.22
CA TYR A 48 16.58 8.59 -3.83
C TYR A 48 15.25 8.27 -3.17
N ALA A 49 14.15 8.47 -3.89
CA ALA A 49 12.80 8.37 -3.34
C ALA A 49 11.79 7.97 -4.42
N THR A 50 10.65 7.43 -3.99
CA THR A 50 9.44 7.33 -4.82
C THR A 50 8.63 8.61 -4.66
N ALA A 51 8.15 9.19 -5.75
CA ALA A 51 7.20 10.30 -5.74
C ALA A 51 5.83 9.78 -6.19
N SER A 52 4.90 9.64 -5.26
CA SER A 52 3.53 9.17 -5.51
C SER A 52 2.57 9.74 -4.48
N GLU A 53 1.31 9.91 -4.86
CA GLU A 53 0.23 10.17 -3.91
C GLU A 53 -0.28 8.88 -3.25
N ASP A 54 0.11 7.73 -3.79
CA ASP A 54 -0.26 6.43 -3.28
C ASP A 54 0.67 5.96 -2.15
N MET A 55 0.07 5.64 -1.01
CA MET A 55 0.79 5.18 0.18
C MET A 55 1.25 3.72 0.07
N ASP A 56 0.73 2.95 -0.89
CA ASP A 56 1.12 1.55 -1.10
C ASP A 56 2.60 1.41 -1.44
N SER A 57 3.23 2.49 -1.92
CA SER A 57 4.68 2.57 -2.09
C SER A 57 5.47 2.18 -0.82
N LEU A 58 4.94 2.47 0.38
CA LEU A 58 5.56 2.09 1.66
C LEU A 58 5.45 0.59 1.92
N THR A 59 4.32 -0.03 1.56
CA THR A 59 4.14 -1.49 1.70
C THR A 59 5.05 -2.25 0.74
N PHE A 60 5.30 -1.70 -0.46
CA PHE A 60 6.32 -2.22 -1.39
C PHE A 60 7.76 -1.96 -0.92
N GLY A 61 7.93 -1.22 0.15
CA GLY A 61 9.22 -1.02 0.84
C GLY A 61 10.08 0.07 0.23
N THR A 62 9.48 1.14 -0.33
CA THR A 62 10.28 2.33 -0.65
C THR A 62 10.81 2.96 0.63
N ASN A 63 12.11 3.27 0.67
CA ASN A 63 12.72 3.86 1.87
C ASN A 63 12.24 5.29 2.12
N VAL A 64 11.99 6.04 1.06
CA VAL A 64 11.52 7.43 1.12
C VAL A 64 10.38 7.62 0.13
N LEU A 65 9.25 8.09 0.62
CA LEU A 65 8.09 8.48 -0.19
C LEU A 65 7.93 10.00 -0.15
N LEU A 66 7.84 10.63 -1.32
CA LEU A 66 7.55 12.05 -1.47
C LEU A 66 6.12 12.23 -1.98
N ARG A 67 5.33 13.05 -1.28
CA ARG A 67 3.94 13.35 -1.61
C ARG A 67 3.71 14.86 -1.77
N GLY A 68 2.61 15.22 -2.40
CA GLY A 68 2.24 16.62 -2.57
C GLY A 68 2.84 17.26 -3.83
N PHE A 69 3.25 16.47 -4.83
CA PHE A 69 3.67 16.97 -6.15
C PHE A 69 2.44 17.39 -6.98
N ASN A 70 1.65 18.30 -6.44
CA ASN A 70 0.49 18.83 -7.12
C ASN A 70 0.66 20.34 -7.39
N SER A 71 -0.23 20.92 -8.20
CA SER A 71 -0.21 22.33 -8.54
C SER A 71 -0.59 23.29 -7.38
N LYS A 72 -0.96 22.74 -6.22
CA LYS A 72 -1.26 23.51 -5.03
C LYS A 72 0.05 23.95 -4.38
N LYS A 73 0.06 25.15 -3.77
CA LYS A 73 1.23 25.68 -3.05
C LYS A 73 1.38 25.07 -1.65
N GLU A 74 1.17 23.77 -1.54
CA GLU A 74 1.37 23.03 -0.30
C GLU A 74 2.80 22.48 -0.27
N PRO A 75 3.43 22.35 0.89
CA PRO A 75 4.77 21.79 0.98
C PRO A 75 4.76 20.32 0.57
N ILE A 76 5.86 19.88 -0.08
CA ILE A 76 6.10 18.46 -0.34
C ILE A 76 6.34 17.77 1.00
N ILE A 77 5.67 16.65 1.21
CA ILE A 77 5.80 15.83 2.41
C ILE A 77 6.76 14.68 2.10
N GLN A 78 7.82 14.56 2.89
CA GLN A 78 8.71 13.40 2.89
C GLN A 78 8.30 12.45 4.01
N ILE A 79 8.13 11.19 3.68
CA ILE A 79 7.82 10.11 4.61
C ILE A 79 8.94 9.08 4.52
N GLU A 80 9.58 8.79 5.63
CA GLU A 80 10.66 7.82 5.74
C GLU A 80 10.11 6.52 6.33
N LEU A 81 10.27 5.41 5.61
CA LEU A 81 9.71 4.12 6.01
C LEU A 81 10.17 3.70 7.41
N ASP A 82 11.45 3.85 7.71
CA ASP A 82 11.99 3.48 9.03
C ASP A 82 11.28 4.23 10.17
N GLN A 83 10.98 5.53 9.98
CA GLN A 83 10.25 6.31 10.98
C GLN A 83 8.79 5.84 11.11
N VAL A 84 8.17 5.41 10.02
CA VAL A 84 6.81 4.83 10.03
C VAL A 84 6.82 3.53 10.83
N LEU A 85 7.75 2.62 10.53
CA LEU A 85 7.88 1.33 11.22
C LEU A 85 8.18 1.51 12.71
N GLU A 86 9.09 2.42 13.05
CA GLU A 86 9.40 2.78 14.43
C GLU A 86 8.18 3.35 15.16
N GLY A 87 7.44 4.25 14.49
CA GLY A 87 6.22 4.86 15.04
C GLY A 87 5.11 3.86 15.32
N PHE A 88 5.00 2.80 14.53
CA PHE A 88 4.06 1.69 14.76
C PHE A 88 4.63 0.62 15.70
N GLY A 89 5.94 0.57 15.90
CA GLY A 89 6.60 -0.50 16.64
C GLY A 89 6.53 -1.85 15.92
N MET A 90 6.59 -1.84 14.59
CA MET A 90 6.37 -3.01 13.71
C MET A 90 7.55 -3.22 12.77
N SER A 91 7.77 -4.47 12.38
CA SER A 91 8.62 -4.81 11.24
C SER A 91 7.92 -4.46 9.92
N GLN A 92 8.67 -4.47 8.81
CA GLN A 92 8.09 -4.29 7.48
C GLN A 92 7.03 -5.36 7.16
N GLU A 93 7.26 -6.61 7.57
CA GLU A 93 6.32 -7.71 7.34
C GLU A 93 5.03 -7.50 8.14
N GLU A 94 5.12 -7.16 9.42
CA GLU A 94 3.96 -6.82 10.25
C GLU A 94 3.19 -5.60 9.71
N PHE A 95 3.89 -4.62 9.15
CA PHE A 95 3.26 -3.45 8.53
C PHE A 95 2.51 -3.82 7.25
N ILE A 96 3.06 -4.70 6.41
CA ILE A 96 2.38 -5.24 5.22
C ILE A 96 1.11 -5.98 5.65
N ASP A 97 1.20 -6.86 6.63
CA ASP A 97 0.07 -7.60 7.19
C ASP A 97 -1.03 -6.67 7.72
N LEU A 98 -0.64 -5.61 8.42
CA LEU A 98 -1.55 -4.56 8.86
C LEU A 98 -2.28 -3.91 7.68
N CYS A 99 -1.56 -3.54 6.63
CA CYS A 99 -2.15 -2.90 5.45
C CYS A 99 -3.11 -3.84 4.72
N ILE A 100 -2.77 -5.12 4.56
CA ILE A 100 -3.65 -6.14 3.97
C ILE A 100 -4.94 -6.27 4.79
N LEU A 101 -4.85 -6.34 6.11
CA LEU A 101 -6.02 -6.44 7.00
C LEU A 101 -6.87 -5.16 7.02
N CYS A 102 -6.27 -4.00 6.83
CA CYS A 102 -6.99 -2.73 6.68
C CYS A 102 -7.79 -2.65 5.38
N GLY A 103 -7.35 -3.38 4.37
CA GLY A 103 -7.93 -3.45 3.03
C GLY A 103 -6.97 -2.94 1.97
N CYS A 104 -6.87 -3.69 0.89
CA CYS A 104 -6.08 -3.36 -0.29
C CYS A 104 -6.81 -3.83 -1.55
N ASP A 105 -6.29 -3.43 -2.71
CA ASP A 105 -6.90 -3.75 -4.01
C ASP A 105 -6.70 -5.22 -4.43
N TYR A 106 -5.86 -5.97 -3.71
CA TYR A 106 -5.43 -7.33 -4.10
C TYR A 106 -6.23 -8.44 -3.43
N THR A 107 -6.96 -8.14 -2.35
CA THR A 107 -7.74 -9.13 -1.60
C THR A 107 -9.03 -8.54 -1.02
N THR A 108 -9.94 -9.42 -0.62
CA THR A 108 -11.20 -9.02 0.05
C THR A 108 -10.97 -8.80 1.54
N ASN A 109 -11.63 -7.80 2.10
CA ASN A 109 -11.55 -7.52 3.53
C ASN A 109 -12.25 -8.58 4.37
N ILE A 110 -11.73 -8.86 5.56
CA ILE A 110 -12.41 -9.69 6.55
C ILE A 110 -13.48 -8.84 7.26
N PRO A 111 -14.78 -9.20 7.17
CA PRO A 111 -15.84 -8.42 7.79
C PRO A 111 -15.64 -8.23 9.30
N GLY A 112 -15.73 -6.98 9.73
CA GLY A 112 -15.55 -6.59 11.16
C GLY A 112 -14.09 -6.46 11.59
N ILE A 113 -13.14 -6.48 10.67
CA ILE A 113 -11.76 -6.06 10.88
C ILE A 113 -11.56 -4.74 10.13
N GLY A 114 -11.46 -3.65 10.87
CA GLY A 114 -11.08 -2.33 10.36
C GLY A 114 -9.73 -1.94 10.95
N PRO A 115 -9.18 -0.76 10.62
CA PRO A 115 -7.80 -0.36 10.96
C PRO A 115 -7.44 -0.51 12.45
N ILE A 116 -8.32 -0.10 13.36
CA ILE A 116 -8.06 -0.21 14.82
C ILE A 116 -8.00 -1.68 15.27
N THR A 117 -8.87 -2.53 14.71
CA THR A 117 -8.90 -3.96 15.05
C THR A 117 -7.70 -4.66 14.41
N ALA A 118 -7.38 -4.35 13.16
CA ALA A 118 -6.22 -4.88 12.44
C ALA A 118 -4.93 -4.58 13.19
N PHE A 119 -4.73 -3.32 13.61
CA PHE A 119 -3.55 -2.91 14.38
C PHE A 119 -3.37 -3.75 15.64
N LYS A 120 -4.41 -3.91 16.47
CA LYS A 120 -4.36 -4.73 17.69
C LYS A 120 -4.08 -6.20 17.40
N LEU A 121 -4.67 -6.74 16.33
CA LEU A 121 -4.43 -8.13 15.96
C LEU A 121 -2.98 -8.36 15.53
N VAL A 122 -2.41 -7.46 14.73
CA VAL A 122 -1.00 -7.56 14.33
C VAL A 122 -0.07 -7.33 15.53
N GLU A 123 -0.40 -6.39 16.43
CA GLU A 123 0.35 -6.18 17.67
C GLU A 123 0.39 -7.44 18.54
N ASP A 124 -0.76 -8.15 18.67
CA ASP A 124 -0.90 -9.32 19.53
C ASP A 124 -0.35 -10.62 18.89
N PHE A 125 -0.57 -10.82 17.58
CA PHE A 125 -0.36 -12.12 16.89
C PHE A 125 0.77 -12.10 15.87
N LYS A 126 1.28 -10.93 15.50
CA LYS A 126 2.48 -10.72 14.66
C LYS A 126 2.36 -11.09 13.17
N SER A 127 1.44 -11.97 12.78
CA SER A 127 1.26 -12.36 11.38
C SER A 127 -0.21 -12.65 11.04
N ILE A 128 -0.55 -12.53 9.77
CA ILE A 128 -1.91 -12.85 9.26
C ILE A 128 -2.24 -14.33 9.50
N GLU A 129 -1.29 -15.25 9.32
CA GLU A 129 -1.49 -16.68 9.55
C GLU A 129 -1.95 -16.93 10.98
N SER A 130 -1.23 -16.37 11.97
CA SER A 130 -1.59 -16.49 13.38
C SER A 130 -2.94 -15.87 13.70
N ILE A 131 -3.28 -14.75 13.05
CA ILE A 131 -4.59 -14.09 13.19
C ILE A 131 -5.70 -14.96 12.62
N ILE A 132 -5.50 -15.60 11.47
CA ILE A 132 -6.48 -16.52 10.87
C ILE A 132 -6.71 -17.73 11.77
N GLU A 133 -5.65 -18.36 12.26
CA GLU A 133 -5.76 -19.47 13.22
C GLU A 133 -6.56 -19.07 14.46
N LYS A 134 -6.30 -17.87 14.99
CA LYS A 134 -7.04 -17.31 16.12
C LYS A 134 -8.53 -17.13 15.82
N ILE A 135 -8.87 -16.59 14.65
CA ILE A 135 -10.25 -16.41 14.22
C ILE A 135 -10.94 -17.77 14.07
N GLN A 136 -10.29 -18.76 13.49
CA GLN A 136 -10.82 -20.12 13.33
C GLN A 136 -11.11 -20.76 14.69
N LYS A 137 -10.17 -20.71 15.64
CA LYS A 137 -10.36 -21.18 17.02
C LYS A 137 -11.50 -20.45 17.73
N ASP A 138 -11.63 -19.14 17.53
CA ASP A 138 -12.71 -18.36 18.13
C ASP A 138 -14.08 -18.72 17.53
N ASN A 139 -14.12 -19.11 16.25
CA ASN A 139 -15.35 -19.55 15.59
C ASN A 139 -15.82 -20.94 16.07
N GLU A 140 -14.96 -21.75 16.68
CA GLU A 140 -15.34 -23.03 17.33
C GLU A 140 -16.08 -22.82 18.65
N ASP A 141 -15.91 -21.64 19.30
CA ASP A 141 -16.57 -21.32 20.56
C ASP A 141 -17.93 -20.63 20.30
N PRO A 142 -19.07 -21.28 20.62
CA PRO A 142 -20.40 -20.71 20.38
C PRO A 142 -20.69 -19.41 21.18
N LYS A 143 -19.88 -19.11 22.21
CA LYS A 143 -20.04 -17.90 23.03
C LYS A 143 -19.35 -16.68 22.42
N LYS A 144 -18.49 -16.89 21.42
CA LYS A 144 -17.76 -15.81 20.75
C LYS A 144 -18.47 -15.37 19.48
N LYS A 145 -18.27 -14.09 19.13
CA LYS A 145 -18.78 -13.56 17.87
C LYS A 145 -17.99 -14.17 16.72
N GLN A 146 -18.67 -14.97 15.92
CA GLN A 146 -18.08 -15.59 14.73
C GLN A 146 -17.70 -14.53 13.70
N LYS A 147 -16.56 -14.71 13.05
CA LYS A 147 -16.08 -13.90 11.93
C LYS A 147 -15.92 -14.79 10.70
N THR A 148 -16.49 -14.36 9.60
CA THR A 148 -16.34 -15.07 8.32
C THR A 148 -15.06 -14.60 7.63
N ILE A 149 -14.16 -15.53 7.36
CA ILE A 149 -13.01 -15.29 6.47
C ILE A 149 -13.50 -15.55 5.04
N PRO A 150 -13.43 -14.56 4.13
CA PRO A 150 -13.85 -14.77 2.75
C PRO A 150 -13.00 -15.82 2.06
N GLU A 151 -13.61 -16.66 1.19
CA GLU A 151 -12.88 -17.70 0.44
C GLU A 151 -11.77 -17.15 -0.47
N ASN A 152 -11.91 -15.92 -0.92
CA ASN A 152 -10.96 -15.22 -1.76
C ASN A 152 -10.05 -14.26 -0.99
N PHE A 153 -10.04 -14.31 0.36
CA PHE A 153 -9.02 -13.63 1.15
C PHE A 153 -7.67 -14.33 0.93
N ARG A 154 -6.72 -13.57 0.38
CA ARG A 154 -5.36 -14.05 0.08
C ARG A 154 -4.35 -13.04 0.63
N PHE A 155 -3.21 -13.51 1.06
CA PHE A 155 -2.13 -12.75 1.67
C PHE A 155 -0.77 -13.38 1.38
#